data_b5a88f89a8a378657e6e115eaf99cbb8
#
_entry.id   b5a88f89a8a378657e6e115eaf99cbb8
#
_cell.length_a   1.000
_cell.length_b   1.000
_cell.length_c   1.000
_cell.angle_alpha   90.00
_cell.angle_beta   90.00
_cell.angle_gamma   90.00
#
_symmetry.space_group_name_H-M   'P 1'
#
loop_
_entity.id
_entity.type
_entity.pdbx_description
1 polymer ?
#
loop_
_entity_poly.entity_id
_entity_poly.type
_entity_poly.pdbx_seq_one_letter_code
_entity_poly.pdbx_strand_id
1 'polypeptide(L)'
;MSFVHLHLHTGYSLLDGMCRIDDVIDKAIAEKMSAVAITDHGALYGAFKFFVKAKEKGIKPIIGVETYKAKNSRLDKQSHVDRDQYHLVLLAKNLVGYQNLLKIVTNAHLEGFYYKPRIDFEILEKYHEGIIALSACLNGEIPSLILENQTKQAEIILEKYLKIFKDDFYLEIQRHPGIEELDRVNKELIRLSRKFGVPLVATNDVHYLEKEDAYTQEVLLCIQTQRTMVEKNRPMSMINVPDYYFKSTAEMKGSFIDIPEAIENTIRIAEKCNVEIPNGKWILPKFPTPENEPVDQYLNKLVEERKKRVNSYP
;
A
#
# COMPACT_ATOMS: atom_id res chain seq x y z
N MET A 1 -11.35 -23.54 -1.71
CA MET A 1 -10.24 -22.59 -1.52
C MET A 1 -10.82 -21.22 -1.32
N SER A 2 -10.33 -20.42 -0.38
CA SER A 2 -10.70 -19.04 -0.11
C SER A 2 -9.99 -18.09 -1.07
N PHE A 3 -10.29 -16.80 -1.00
CA PHE A 3 -9.59 -15.70 -1.67
C PHE A 3 -9.24 -14.64 -0.63
N VAL A 4 -8.22 -13.82 -0.87
CA VAL A 4 -7.85 -12.71 0.01
C VAL A 4 -7.65 -11.45 -0.82
N HIS A 5 -8.35 -10.37 -0.50
CA HIS A 5 -8.09 -9.05 -1.07
C HIS A 5 -6.74 -8.53 -0.56
N LEU A 6 -5.79 -8.34 -1.48
CA LEU A 6 -4.42 -7.86 -1.20
C LEU A 6 -4.18 -6.41 -1.66
N HIS A 7 -5.11 -5.83 -2.42
CA HIS A 7 -5.07 -4.45 -2.90
C HIS A 7 -6.43 -3.80 -2.60
N LEU A 8 -6.47 -2.92 -1.60
CA LEU A 8 -7.70 -2.32 -1.08
C LEU A 8 -7.42 -0.96 -0.45
N HIS A 9 -8.25 0.03 -0.78
CA HIS A 9 -8.19 1.40 -0.32
C HIS A 9 -9.30 1.70 0.68
N THR A 10 -8.89 2.18 1.86
CA THR A 10 -9.83 2.63 2.88
C THR A 10 -10.07 4.14 2.78
N GLY A 11 -10.93 4.70 3.63
CA GLY A 11 -11.09 6.14 3.75
C GLY A 11 -9.82 6.90 4.15
N TYR A 12 -8.70 6.20 4.43
CA TYR A 12 -7.39 6.80 4.63
C TYR A 12 -6.61 7.00 3.33
N SER A 13 -7.09 6.44 2.20
CA SER A 13 -6.77 6.92 0.84
C SER A 13 -7.63 8.15 0.56
N LEU A 14 -7.19 9.30 1.11
CA LEU A 14 -8.00 10.52 1.25
C LEU A 14 -8.59 10.98 -0.09
N LEU A 15 -9.92 11.18 -0.10
CA LEU A 15 -10.72 11.58 -1.26
C LEU A 15 -10.68 10.59 -2.44
N ASP A 16 -10.35 9.33 -2.17
CA ASP A 16 -10.28 8.27 -3.17
C ASP A 16 -10.94 6.97 -2.68
N GLY A 17 -10.42 6.36 -1.61
CA GLY A 17 -11.03 5.18 -1.00
C GLY A 17 -12.25 5.51 -0.13
N MET A 18 -13.32 4.73 -0.25
CA MET A 18 -14.53 4.84 0.56
C MET A 18 -14.67 3.75 1.62
N CYS A 19 -13.88 2.69 1.56
CA CYS A 19 -14.03 1.56 2.47
C CYS A 19 -13.74 1.97 3.92
N ARG A 20 -14.70 1.76 4.82
CA ARG A 20 -14.47 1.94 6.26
C ARG A 20 -13.83 0.67 6.81
N ILE A 21 -12.82 0.82 7.67
CA ILE A 21 -12.07 -0.32 8.23
C ILE A 21 -13.00 -1.37 8.86
N ASP A 22 -13.98 -0.93 9.65
CA ASP A 22 -14.90 -1.87 10.33
C ASP A 22 -15.72 -2.67 9.32
N ASP A 23 -16.23 -2.00 8.28
CA ASP A 23 -17.09 -2.61 7.28
C ASP A 23 -16.29 -3.58 6.37
N VAL A 24 -15.02 -3.26 6.04
CA VAL A 24 -14.10 -4.17 5.33
C VAL A 24 -13.88 -5.45 6.12
N ILE A 25 -13.62 -5.33 7.42
CA ILE A 25 -13.38 -6.47 8.30
C ILE A 25 -14.64 -7.35 8.38
N ASP A 26 -15.80 -6.73 8.59
CA ASP A 26 -17.07 -7.44 8.71
C ASP A 26 -17.44 -8.16 7.42
N LYS A 27 -17.23 -7.51 6.26
CA LYS A 27 -17.47 -8.12 4.95
C LYS A 27 -16.52 -9.28 4.67
N ALA A 28 -15.23 -9.13 4.98
CA ALA A 28 -14.24 -10.20 4.81
C ALA A 28 -14.59 -11.44 5.66
N ILE A 29 -15.08 -11.24 6.90
CA ILE A 29 -15.55 -12.31 7.78
C ILE A 29 -16.82 -12.97 7.20
N ALA A 30 -17.79 -12.17 6.74
CA ALA A 30 -19.04 -12.68 6.13
C ALA A 30 -18.74 -13.53 4.88
N GLU A 31 -17.75 -13.12 4.07
CA GLU A 31 -17.26 -13.85 2.89
C GLU A 31 -16.33 -15.02 3.25
N LYS A 32 -16.13 -15.30 4.54
CA LYS A 32 -15.27 -16.40 5.05
C LYS A 32 -13.83 -16.32 4.54
N MET A 33 -13.32 -15.12 4.35
CA MET A 33 -11.93 -14.90 4.01
C MET A 33 -11.05 -15.12 5.23
N SER A 34 -9.88 -15.73 5.04
CA SER A 34 -8.94 -16.01 6.13
C SER A 34 -8.14 -14.76 6.56
N ALA A 35 -8.02 -13.78 5.67
CA ALA A 35 -7.28 -12.55 5.85
C ALA A 35 -7.84 -11.45 4.94
N VAL A 36 -7.47 -10.22 5.19
CA VAL A 36 -7.70 -9.08 4.29
C VAL A 36 -6.55 -8.08 4.43
N ALA A 37 -6.18 -7.41 3.34
CA ALA A 37 -5.17 -6.35 3.36
C ALA A 37 -5.81 -4.97 3.31
N ILE A 38 -5.05 -3.96 3.80
CA ILE A 38 -5.24 -2.57 3.40
C ILE A 38 -3.95 -2.07 2.76
N THR A 39 -4.08 -1.28 1.70
CA THR A 39 -2.96 -0.76 0.89
C THR A 39 -3.22 0.69 0.48
N ASP A 40 -3.53 1.54 1.45
CA ASP A 40 -3.86 2.94 1.21
C ASP A 40 -2.75 3.68 0.45
N HIS A 41 -3.14 4.67 -0.35
CA HIS A 41 -2.23 5.46 -1.19
C HIS A 41 -1.19 6.24 -0.37
N GLY A 42 0.07 5.88 -0.51
CA GLY A 42 1.24 6.60 0.01
C GLY A 42 1.26 6.81 1.53
N ALA A 43 0.42 6.09 2.28
CA ALA A 43 0.25 6.32 3.72
C ALA A 43 -0.08 5.03 4.50
N LEU A 44 0.24 5.03 5.79
CA LEU A 44 -0.07 3.96 6.75
C LEU A 44 -0.98 4.46 7.89
N TYR A 45 -1.77 5.50 7.64
CA TYR A 45 -2.56 6.16 8.70
C TYR A 45 -3.59 5.23 9.36
N GLY A 46 -4.21 4.34 8.57
CA GLY A 46 -5.19 3.35 9.04
C GLY A 46 -4.57 2.06 9.60
N ALA A 47 -3.28 1.80 9.36
CA ALA A 47 -2.65 0.49 9.57
C ALA A 47 -2.78 -0.05 10.99
N PHE A 48 -2.47 0.75 12.00
CA PHE A 48 -2.54 0.31 13.40
C PHE A 48 -3.99 0.08 13.85
N LYS A 49 -4.90 0.99 13.50
CA LYS A 49 -6.34 0.83 13.81
C LYS A 49 -6.90 -0.43 13.16
N PHE A 50 -6.56 -0.68 11.89
CA PHE A 50 -6.95 -1.88 11.17
C PHE A 50 -6.39 -3.15 11.84
N PHE A 51 -5.10 -3.15 12.20
CA PHE A 51 -4.46 -4.27 12.89
C PHE A 51 -5.20 -4.65 14.18
N VAL A 52 -5.45 -3.67 15.06
CA VAL A 52 -6.13 -3.91 16.33
C VAL A 52 -7.53 -4.47 16.10
N LYS A 53 -8.34 -3.81 15.25
CA LYS A 53 -9.72 -4.22 15.01
C LYS A 53 -9.84 -5.59 14.33
N ALA A 54 -8.97 -5.89 13.37
CA ALA A 54 -8.95 -7.20 12.71
C ALA A 54 -8.60 -8.33 13.71
N LYS A 55 -7.60 -8.09 14.57
CA LYS A 55 -7.25 -9.05 15.64
C LYS A 55 -8.39 -9.26 16.63
N GLU A 56 -9.07 -8.20 17.06
CA GLU A 56 -10.23 -8.26 17.95
C GLU A 56 -11.38 -9.08 17.35
N LYS A 57 -11.60 -8.97 16.03
CA LYS A 57 -12.65 -9.71 15.31
C LYS A 57 -12.21 -11.10 14.80
N GLY A 58 -10.96 -11.49 15.04
CA GLY A 58 -10.43 -12.83 14.72
C GLY A 58 -10.10 -13.06 13.25
N ILE A 59 -9.94 -12.00 12.44
CA ILE A 59 -9.45 -12.10 11.06
C ILE A 59 -7.99 -11.66 10.98
N LYS A 60 -7.20 -12.28 10.11
CA LYS A 60 -5.79 -11.95 9.92
C LYS A 60 -5.61 -10.62 9.17
N PRO A 61 -5.01 -9.58 9.77
CA PRO A 61 -4.68 -8.34 9.08
C PRO A 61 -3.41 -8.50 8.24
N ILE A 62 -3.44 -8.00 7.00
CA ILE A 62 -2.27 -7.81 6.17
C ILE A 62 -2.05 -6.32 6.00
N ILE A 63 -0.90 -5.82 6.47
CA ILE A 63 -0.58 -4.40 6.42
C ILE A 63 0.25 -4.14 5.17
N GLY A 64 -0.21 -3.21 4.37
CA GLY A 64 0.47 -2.76 3.16
C GLY A 64 0.28 -1.29 2.88
N VAL A 65 0.83 -0.86 1.77
CA VAL A 65 0.72 0.49 1.22
C VAL A 65 0.86 0.41 -0.30
N GLU A 66 0.04 1.12 -1.03
CA GLU A 66 0.30 1.39 -2.44
C GLU A 66 1.14 2.66 -2.53
N THR A 67 2.40 2.50 -2.86
CA THR A 67 3.37 3.60 -2.94
C THR A 67 3.36 4.27 -4.31
N TYR A 68 3.76 5.53 -4.35
CA TYR A 68 4.06 6.26 -5.58
C TYR A 68 5.56 6.16 -5.88
N LYS A 69 5.93 5.50 -6.98
CA LYS A 69 7.32 5.37 -7.38
C LYS A 69 7.68 6.43 -8.42
N ALA A 70 8.70 7.23 -8.16
CA ALA A 70 9.27 8.18 -9.12
C ALA A 70 9.79 7.46 -10.37
N LYS A 71 9.70 8.11 -11.53
CA LYS A 71 10.26 7.56 -12.79
C LYS A 71 11.77 7.32 -12.68
N ASN A 72 12.49 8.26 -12.07
CA ASN A 72 13.93 8.21 -11.84
C ASN A 72 14.22 8.25 -10.33
N SER A 73 14.63 9.38 -9.79
CA SER A 73 14.90 9.56 -8.37
C SER A 73 13.74 10.27 -7.65
N ARG A 74 13.46 9.87 -6.42
CA ARG A 74 12.51 10.57 -5.53
C ARG A 74 12.91 12.02 -5.27
N LEU A 75 14.21 12.34 -5.42
CA LEU A 75 14.76 13.68 -5.17
C LEU A 75 14.57 14.64 -6.35
N ASP A 76 14.27 14.11 -7.54
CA ASP A 76 14.01 14.91 -8.73
C ASP A 76 12.67 15.64 -8.61
N LYS A 77 12.67 16.96 -8.86
CA LYS A 77 11.49 17.83 -8.69
C LYS A 77 11.36 18.83 -9.84
N GLN A 78 11.66 18.38 -11.06
CA GLN A 78 11.55 19.22 -12.26
C GLN A 78 10.08 19.33 -12.71
N SER A 79 9.62 20.56 -12.89
CA SER A 79 8.26 20.83 -13.33
C SER A 79 7.99 20.14 -14.68
N HIS A 80 6.81 19.53 -14.82
CA HIS A 80 6.32 18.80 -16.00
C HIS A 80 7.06 17.49 -16.35
N VAL A 81 8.24 17.19 -15.75
CA VAL A 81 9.00 15.96 -16.01
C VAL A 81 8.75 14.93 -14.91
N ASP A 82 8.87 15.36 -13.67
CA ASP A 82 8.85 14.46 -12.49
C ASP A 82 7.48 14.45 -11.79
N ARG A 83 6.44 14.97 -12.43
CA ARG A 83 5.07 14.98 -11.89
C ARG A 83 4.46 13.59 -11.87
N ASP A 84 4.71 12.81 -12.91
CA ASP A 84 4.14 11.48 -13.07
C ASP A 84 4.89 10.47 -12.22
N GLN A 85 4.17 9.54 -11.65
CA GLN A 85 4.69 8.46 -10.82
C GLN A 85 3.99 7.15 -11.16
N TYR A 86 4.63 6.05 -10.83
CA TYR A 86 4.08 4.71 -10.93
C TYR A 86 3.55 4.24 -9.58
N HIS A 87 2.65 3.27 -9.60
CA HIS A 87 2.18 2.59 -8.41
C HIS A 87 2.99 1.31 -8.14
N LEU A 88 3.16 0.99 -6.87
CA LEU A 88 3.76 -0.27 -6.41
C LEU A 88 3.12 -0.65 -5.08
N VAL A 89 2.51 -1.83 -5.00
CA VAL A 89 1.93 -2.34 -3.77
C VAL A 89 2.99 -3.06 -2.95
N LEU A 90 3.13 -2.70 -1.69
CA LEU A 90 4.06 -3.29 -0.74
C LEU A 90 3.29 -3.86 0.45
N LEU A 91 3.55 -5.11 0.81
CA LEU A 91 2.91 -5.81 1.94
C LEU A 91 3.96 -6.25 2.95
N ALA A 92 3.71 -6.06 4.25
CA ALA A 92 4.60 -6.50 5.31
C ALA A 92 4.41 -8.00 5.61
N LYS A 93 5.49 -8.78 5.58
CA LYS A 93 5.49 -10.19 6.00
C LYS A 93 5.53 -10.35 7.52
N ASN A 94 6.23 -9.48 8.20
CA ASN A 94 6.52 -9.57 9.63
C ASN A 94 6.77 -8.17 10.22
N LEU A 95 7.16 -8.10 11.50
CA LEU A 95 7.44 -6.85 12.18
C LEU A 95 8.57 -6.04 11.51
N VAL A 96 9.61 -6.70 10.99
CA VAL A 96 10.70 -6.03 10.26
C VAL A 96 10.16 -5.37 9.00
N GLY A 97 9.34 -6.09 8.22
CA GLY A 97 8.67 -5.55 7.04
C GLY A 97 7.78 -4.36 7.38
N TYR A 98 6.98 -4.44 8.46
CA TYR A 98 6.17 -3.32 8.91
C TYR A 98 7.02 -2.09 9.28
N GLN A 99 8.10 -2.27 10.01
CA GLN A 99 9.04 -1.20 10.35
C GLN A 99 9.70 -0.60 9.09
N ASN A 100 9.99 -1.43 8.10
CA ASN A 100 10.55 -0.97 6.83
C ASN A 100 9.50 -0.23 5.99
N LEU A 101 8.22 -0.64 5.98
CA LEU A 101 7.13 0.16 5.38
C LEU A 101 7.03 1.55 6.02
N LEU A 102 7.13 1.65 7.35
CA LEU A 102 7.15 2.95 8.03
C LEU A 102 8.31 3.83 7.55
N LYS A 103 9.52 3.25 7.39
CA LYS A 103 10.70 4.00 6.88
C LYS A 103 10.51 4.41 5.41
N ILE A 104 9.99 3.52 4.56
CA ILE A 104 9.71 3.79 3.15
C ILE A 104 8.74 4.97 3.02
N VAL A 105 7.61 4.91 3.72
CA VAL A 105 6.59 5.97 3.70
C VAL A 105 7.14 7.27 4.29
N THR A 106 7.92 7.21 5.38
CA THR A 106 8.54 8.40 5.97
C THR A 106 9.49 9.08 4.99
N ASN A 107 10.38 8.32 4.33
CA ASN A 107 11.28 8.89 3.33
C ASN A 107 10.51 9.46 2.13
N ALA A 108 9.43 8.80 1.69
CA ALA A 108 8.57 9.30 0.62
C ALA A 108 7.99 10.68 0.95
N HIS A 109 7.55 10.89 2.20
CA HIS A 109 6.99 12.18 2.64
C HIS A 109 8.06 13.24 2.90
N LEU A 110 9.17 12.89 3.54
CA LEU A 110 10.19 13.87 3.94
C LEU A 110 11.12 14.28 2.79
N GLU A 111 11.51 13.34 1.95
CA GLU A 111 12.48 13.58 0.88
C GLU A 111 11.82 13.59 -0.51
N GLY A 112 10.95 12.60 -0.75
CA GLY A 112 10.37 12.31 -2.08
C GLY A 112 9.12 13.11 -2.43
N PHE A 113 8.61 13.96 -1.55
CA PHE A 113 7.36 14.67 -1.79
C PHE A 113 7.48 15.68 -2.93
N TYR A 114 6.76 15.38 -4.02
CA TYR A 114 6.53 16.29 -5.13
C TYR A 114 5.20 15.94 -5.78
N TYR A 115 4.15 16.72 -5.50
CA TYR A 115 2.72 16.41 -5.71
C TYR A 115 2.21 15.18 -4.95
N LYS A 116 2.98 14.10 -4.89
CA LYS A 116 2.73 12.87 -4.14
C LYS A 116 3.99 12.44 -3.37
N PRO A 117 3.87 11.67 -2.28
CA PRO A 117 5.02 11.12 -1.56
C PRO A 117 5.63 9.97 -2.39
N ARG A 118 6.79 10.20 -3.01
CA ARG A 118 7.38 9.25 -3.95
C ARG A 118 8.55 8.49 -3.33
N ILE A 119 8.67 7.24 -3.73
CA ILE A 119 9.83 6.38 -3.48
C ILE A 119 10.61 6.16 -4.77
N ASP A 120 11.77 5.51 -4.68
CA ASP A 120 12.58 5.06 -5.80
C ASP A 120 13.26 3.72 -5.50
N PHE A 121 14.05 3.22 -6.44
CA PHE A 121 14.79 1.95 -6.26
C PHE A 121 15.78 2.00 -5.11
N GLU A 122 16.43 3.14 -4.84
CA GLU A 122 17.38 3.29 -3.72
C GLU A 122 16.71 2.98 -2.37
N ILE A 123 15.51 3.53 -2.14
CA ILE A 123 14.74 3.28 -0.92
C ILE A 123 14.24 1.84 -0.85
N LEU A 124 13.83 1.27 -1.98
CA LEU A 124 13.41 -0.14 -2.05
C LEU A 124 14.58 -1.08 -1.74
N GLU A 125 15.76 -0.87 -2.34
CA GLU A 125 16.96 -1.66 -2.07
C GLU A 125 17.36 -1.60 -0.59
N LYS A 126 17.22 -0.42 0.04
CA LYS A 126 17.60 -0.21 1.44
C LYS A 126 16.64 -0.86 2.44
N TYR A 127 15.34 -0.93 2.13
CA TYR A 127 14.30 -1.31 3.09
C TYR A 127 13.39 -2.46 2.62
N HIS A 128 13.83 -3.30 1.68
CA HIS A 128 13.04 -4.42 1.13
C HIS A 128 12.82 -5.59 2.09
N GLU A 129 13.65 -5.72 3.13
CA GLU A 129 13.59 -6.88 4.04
C GLU A 129 12.23 -7.02 4.69
N GLY A 130 11.67 -8.23 4.64
CA GLY A 130 10.35 -8.52 5.21
C GLY A 130 9.17 -7.94 4.42
N ILE A 131 9.37 -7.55 3.16
CA ILE A 131 8.33 -6.98 2.28
C ILE A 131 8.07 -7.90 1.09
N ILE A 132 6.80 -8.04 0.72
CA ILE A 132 6.33 -8.57 -0.57
C ILE A 132 5.93 -7.38 -1.42
N ALA A 133 6.28 -7.40 -2.72
CA ALA A 133 5.89 -6.39 -3.68
C ALA A 133 4.99 -6.96 -4.79
N LEU A 134 3.93 -6.21 -5.16
CA LEU A 134 3.05 -6.51 -6.28
C LEU A 134 3.20 -5.39 -7.32
N SER A 135 3.13 -5.74 -8.61
CA SER A 135 3.34 -4.78 -9.72
C SER A 135 2.27 -3.70 -9.86
N ALA A 136 1.26 -3.71 -9.01
CA ALA A 136 0.12 -2.79 -8.96
C ALA A 136 -0.81 -2.84 -10.20
N CYS A 137 -1.72 -1.85 -10.30
CA CYS A 137 -2.72 -1.70 -11.36
C CYS A 137 -2.11 -1.20 -12.68
N LEU A 138 -2.92 -0.68 -13.62
CA LEU A 138 -2.43 -0.11 -14.88
C LEU A 138 -1.43 1.05 -14.70
N ASN A 139 -1.47 1.73 -13.54
CA ASN A 139 -0.52 2.77 -13.18
C ASN A 139 0.82 2.21 -12.62
N GLY A 140 0.96 0.89 -12.46
CA GLY A 140 2.24 0.27 -12.11
C GLY A 140 3.30 0.49 -13.19
N GLU A 141 4.59 0.47 -12.83
CA GLU A 141 5.67 0.75 -13.79
C GLU A 141 5.72 -0.27 -14.94
N ILE A 142 5.63 -1.56 -14.63
CA ILE A 142 5.62 -2.62 -15.64
C ILE A 142 4.36 -2.55 -16.53
N PRO A 143 3.12 -2.46 -15.97
CA PRO A 143 1.92 -2.26 -16.77
C PRO A 143 1.96 -1.01 -17.66
N SER A 144 2.42 0.13 -17.14
CA SER A 144 2.53 1.38 -17.91
C SER A 144 3.49 1.24 -19.09
N LEU A 145 4.65 0.62 -18.91
CA LEU A 145 5.61 0.36 -19.98
C LEU A 145 5.03 -0.58 -21.06
N ILE A 146 4.22 -1.56 -20.66
CA ILE A 146 3.50 -2.42 -21.62
C ILE A 146 2.49 -1.61 -22.43
N LEU A 147 1.74 -0.72 -21.79
CA LEU A 147 0.78 0.18 -22.44
C LEU A 147 1.46 1.09 -23.47
N GLU A 148 2.66 1.55 -23.15
CA GLU A 148 3.49 2.38 -24.03
C GLU A 148 4.22 1.57 -25.13
N ASN A 149 3.96 0.25 -25.26
CA ASN A 149 4.65 -0.67 -26.16
C ASN A 149 6.17 -0.80 -25.91
N GLN A 150 6.62 -0.52 -24.69
CA GLN A 150 8.02 -0.59 -24.25
C GLN A 150 8.32 -1.92 -23.56
N THR A 151 7.93 -3.05 -24.14
CA THR A 151 8.03 -4.39 -23.52
C THR A 151 9.47 -4.75 -23.09
N LYS A 152 10.48 -4.37 -23.87
CA LYS A 152 11.89 -4.61 -23.48
C LYS A 152 12.27 -3.85 -22.20
N GLN A 153 11.78 -2.63 -22.06
CA GLN A 153 12.01 -1.84 -20.86
C GLN A 153 11.26 -2.42 -19.67
N ALA A 154 10.04 -2.92 -19.87
CA ALA A 154 9.27 -3.64 -18.84
C ALA A 154 10.04 -4.88 -18.32
N GLU A 155 10.70 -5.64 -19.22
CA GLU A 155 11.55 -6.77 -18.83
C GLU A 155 12.75 -6.32 -17.98
N ILE A 156 13.45 -5.26 -18.36
CA ILE A 156 14.58 -4.71 -17.58
C ILE A 156 14.12 -4.26 -16.19
N ILE A 157 12.97 -3.60 -16.09
CA ILE A 157 12.40 -3.18 -14.82
C ILE A 157 11.98 -4.37 -13.95
N LEU A 158 11.37 -5.40 -14.57
CA LEU A 158 11.04 -6.64 -13.87
C LEU A 158 12.30 -7.28 -13.26
N GLU A 159 13.40 -7.38 -14.02
CA GLU A 159 14.66 -7.91 -13.49
C GLU A 159 15.22 -7.08 -12.31
N LYS A 160 15.04 -5.76 -12.31
CA LYS A 160 15.40 -4.92 -11.16
C LYS A 160 14.58 -5.25 -9.92
N TYR A 161 13.26 -5.40 -10.05
CA TYR A 161 12.42 -5.81 -8.93
C TYR A 161 12.77 -7.21 -8.42
N LEU A 162 13.08 -8.15 -9.31
CA LEU A 162 13.49 -9.51 -8.94
C LEU A 162 14.83 -9.53 -8.19
N LYS A 163 15.77 -8.64 -8.50
CA LYS A 163 17.02 -8.50 -7.72
C LYS A 163 16.75 -8.06 -6.27
N ILE A 164 15.77 -7.18 -6.07
CA ILE A 164 15.44 -6.64 -4.74
C ILE A 164 14.60 -7.64 -3.94
N PHE A 165 13.46 -8.08 -4.50
CA PHE A 165 12.44 -8.84 -3.77
C PHE A 165 12.55 -10.36 -3.95
N LYS A 166 13.30 -10.84 -4.95
CA LYS A 166 13.47 -12.27 -5.24
C LYS A 166 12.10 -12.98 -5.38
N ASP A 167 11.87 -14.02 -4.59
CA ASP A 167 10.63 -14.82 -4.56
C ASP A 167 9.43 -14.09 -3.90
N ASP A 168 9.63 -12.87 -3.45
CA ASP A 168 8.60 -12.02 -2.85
C ASP A 168 8.11 -10.91 -3.81
N PHE A 169 8.37 -11.04 -5.11
CA PHE A 169 7.78 -10.21 -6.15
C PHE A 169 6.71 -10.97 -6.92
N TYR A 170 5.55 -10.32 -7.14
CA TYR A 170 4.42 -10.88 -7.88
C TYR A 170 3.97 -9.92 -8.97
N LEU A 171 3.64 -10.47 -10.14
CA LEU A 171 2.95 -9.71 -11.18
C LEU A 171 1.45 -9.70 -10.88
N GLU A 172 0.92 -8.53 -10.64
CA GLU A 172 -0.49 -8.31 -10.29
C GLU A 172 -1.33 -8.26 -11.55
N ILE A 173 -2.41 -9.04 -11.58
CA ILE A 173 -3.40 -9.04 -12.66
C ILE A 173 -4.77 -8.68 -12.10
N GLN A 174 -5.49 -7.84 -12.85
CA GLN A 174 -6.82 -7.36 -12.49
C GLN A 174 -7.78 -7.60 -13.65
N ARG A 175 -9.07 -7.73 -13.37
CA ARG A 175 -10.10 -7.88 -14.40
C ARG A 175 -11.28 -6.98 -14.10
N HIS A 176 -11.36 -5.91 -14.88
CA HIS A 176 -12.47 -4.96 -14.87
C HIS A 176 -13.09 -4.94 -16.27
N PRO A 177 -14.29 -5.55 -16.43
CA PRO A 177 -14.95 -5.60 -17.73
C PRO A 177 -15.16 -4.22 -18.32
N GLY A 178 -14.75 -4.02 -19.58
CA GLY A 178 -14.87 -2.73 -20.27
C GLY A 178 -13.57 -1.91 -20.32
N ILE A 179 -12.46 -2.40 -19.74
CA ILE A 179 -11.12 -1.79 -19.88
C ILE A 179 -10.28 -2.67 -20.81
N GLU A 180 -10.27 -2.34 -22.11
CA GLU A 180 -9.53 -3.12 -23.13
C GLU A 180 -8.00 -3.11 -22.90
N GLU A 181 -7.48 -2.00 -22.38
CA GLU A 181 -6.06 -1.85 -22.04
C GLU A 181 -5.63 -2.90 -21.00
N LEU A 182 -6.50 -3.24 -20.06
CA LEU A 182 -6.22 -4.20 -19.00
C LEU A 182 -6.05 -5.61 -19.58
N ASP A 183 -6.86 -6.00 -20.56
CA ASP A 183 -6.75 -7.29 -21.22
C ASP A 183 -5.42 -7.41 -21.99
N ARG A 184 -4.99 -6.34 -22.64
CA ARG A 184 -3.69 -6.28 -23.36
C ARG A 184 -2.53 -6.41 -22.36
N VAL A 185 -2.59 -5.68 -21.25
CA VAL A 185 -1.56 -5.72 -20.21
C VAL A 185 -1.51 -7.10 -19.56
N ASN A 186 -2.64 -7.69 -19.20
CA ASN A 186 -2.71 -9.01 -18.59
C ASN A 186 -2.08 -10.11 -19.48
N LYS A 187 -2.35 -10.08 -20.80
CA LYS A 187 -1.71 -11.02 -21.75
C LYS A 187 -0.19 -10.95 -21.70
N GLU A 188 0.34 -9.75 -21.62
CA GLU A 188 1.79 -9.55 -21.56
C GLU A 188 2.36 -9.89 -20.17
N LEU A 189 1.67 -9.56 -19.09
CA LEU A 189 2.08 -9.98 -17.73
C LEU A 189 2.11 -11.50 -17.60
N ILE A 190 1.14 -12.23 -18.18
CA ILE A 190 1.14 -13.69 -18.24
C ILE A 190 2.35 -14.22 -19.03
N ARG A 191 2.69 -13.58 -20.15
CA ARG A 191 3.89 -13.93 -20.92
C ARG A 191 5.17 -13.70 -20.11
N LEU A 192 5.28 -12.56 -19.43
CA LEU A 192 6.42 -12.23 -18.58
C LEU A 192 6.52 -13.20 -17.39
N SER A 193 5.40 -13.52 -16.74
CA SER A 193 5.34 -14.52 -15.68
C SER A 193 5.96 -15.86 -16.11
N ARG A 194 5.55 -16.37 -17.27
CA ARG A 194 6.07 -17.62 -17.81
C ARG A 194 7.56 -17.52 -18.19
N LYS A 195 7.97 -16.40 -18.78
CA LYS A 195 9.36 -16.19 -19.23
C LYS A 195 10.34 -16.09 -18.07
N PHE A 196 9.98 -15.40 -17.00
CA PHE A 196 10.87 -15.11 -15.87
C PHE A 196 10.59 -15.98 -14.64
N GLY A 197 9.57 -16.86 -14.68
CA GLY A 197 9.19 -17.69 -13.54
C GLY A 197 8.58 -16.90 -12.38
N VAL A 198 7.98 -15.72 -12.63
CA VAL A 198 7.42 -14.86 -11.60
C VAL A 198 5.95 -15.18 -11.39
N PRO A 199 5.49 -15.43 -10.14
CA PRO A 199 4.10 -15.78 -9.89
C PRO A 199 3.15 -14.61 -10.17
N LEU A 200 1.95 -14.95 -10.70
CA LEU A 200 0.84 -14.02 -10.85
C LEU A 200 0.03 -13.94 -9.56
N VAL A 201 -0.58 -12.79 -9.28
CA VAL A 201 -1.55 -12.63 -8.20
C VAL A 201 -2.76 -11.83 -8.67
N ALA A 202 -3.96 -12.31 -8.33
CA ALA A 202 -5.21 -11.67 -8.68
C ALA A 202 -5.62 -10.64 -7.61
N THR A 203 -5.94 -9.42 -8.01
CA THR A 203 -6.52 -8.39 -7.13
C THR A 203 -7.71 -7.71 -7.80
N ASN A 204 -8.41 -6.86 -7.04
CA ASN A 204 -9.52 -6.06 -7.57
C ASN A 204 -9.38 -4.57 -7.34
N ASP A 205 -8.28 -4.12 -6.72
CA ASP A 205 -8.03 -2.69 -6.47
C ASP A 205 -9.26 -2.00 -5.83
N VAL A 206 -9.68 -2.55 -4.68
CA VAL A 206 -10.97 -2.20 -4.06
C VAL A 206 -10.96 -0.77 -3.55
N HIS A 207 -11.94 0.04 -3.99
CA HIS A 207 -12.11 1.44 -3.57
C HIS A 207 -13.40 1.68 -2.79
N TYR A 208 -14.39 0.81 -2.94
CA TYR A 208 -15.66 0.88 -2.22
C TYR A 208 -16.20 -0.51 -1.90
N LEU A 209 -17.21 -0.58 -1.02
CA LEU A 209 -17.60 -1.86 -0.44
C LEU A 209 -18.63 -2.61 -1.28
N GLU A 210 -19.71 -1.94 -1.68
CA GLU A 210 -20.80 -2.52 -2.44
C GLU A 210 -20.81 -1.96 -3.87
N LYS A 211 -21.29 -2.74 -4.82
CA LYS A 211 -21.34 -2.32 -6.23
C LYS A 211 -22.15 -1.02 -6.44
N GLU A 212 -23.18 -0.85 -5.64
CA GLU A 212 -24.07 0.31 -5.63
C GLU A 212 -23.37 1.59 -5.14
N ASP A 213 -22.25 1.47 -4.42
CA ASP A 213 -21.46 2.61 -3.93
C ASP A 213 -20.67 3.33 -5.03
N ALA A 214 -20.64 2.78 -6.26
CA ALA A 214 -19.91 3.36 -7.39
C ALA A 214 -20.29 4.82 -7.67
N TYR A 215 -21.58 5.19 -7.51
CA TYR A 215 -22.02 6.58 -7.67
C TYR A 215 -21.44 7.50 -6.58
N THR A 216 -21.44 7.04 -5.34
CA THR A 216 -20.89 7.81 -4.20
C THR A 216 -19.38 7.96 -4.32
N GLN A 217 -18.69 6.91 -4.77
CA GLN A 217 -17.27 6.95 -5.10
C GLN A 217 -16.97 8.00 -6.17
N GLU A 218 -17.78 8.07 -7.23
CA GLU A 218 -17.61 9.05 -8.29
C GLU A 218 -17.79 10.49 -7.77
N VAL A 219 -18.71 10.72 -6.82
CA VAL A 219 -18.86 12.02 -6.15
C VAL A 219 -17.59 12.37 -5.37
N LEU A 220 -17.00 11.40 -4.67
CA LEU A 220 -15.75 11.58 -3.94
C LEU A 220 -14.59 11.97 -4.87
N LEU A 221 -14.47 11.31 -6.03
CA LEU A 221 -13.48 11.66 -7.06
C LEU A 221 -13.71 13.05 -7.66
N CYS A 222 -14.97 13.46 -7.80
CA CYS A 222 -15.29 14.83 -8.21
C CYS A 222 -14.80 15.87 -7.19
N ILE A 223 -14.94 15.59 -5.89
CA ILE A 223 -14.42 16.46 -4.83
C ILE A 223 -12.88 16.52 -4.92
N GLN A 224 -12.20 15.37 -5.04
CA GLN A 224 -10.75 15.28 -5.17
C GLN A 224 -10.21 16.11 -6.34
N THR A 225 -10.87 15.99 -7.50
CA THR A 225 -10.41 16.59 -8.75
C THR A 225 -10.98 18.00 -9.00
N GLN A 226 -11.77 18.53 -8.05
CA GLN A 226 -12.47 19.81 -8.16
C GLN A 226 -13.35 19.88 -9.43
N ARG A 227 -14.08 18.80 -9.71
CA ARG A 227 -15.00 18.65 -10.83
C ARG A 227 -16.43 18.44 -10.32
N THR A 228 -17.36 18.41 -11.24
CA THR A 228 -18.78 18.16 -10.93
C THR A 228 -19.27 16.92 -11.67
N MET A 229 -20.33 16.30 -11.15
CA MET A 229 -20.94 15.11 -11.78
C MET A 229 -21.55 15.38 -13.17
N VAL A 230 -21.86 16.63 -13.50
CA VAL A 230 -22.41 17.01 -14.82
C VAL A 230 -21.32 17.12 -15.90
N GLU A 231 -20.05 17.24 -15.52
CA GLU A 231 -18.94 17.28 -16.48
C GLU A 231 -18.70 15.88 -17.07
N LYS A 232 -18.69 15.79 -18.43
CA LYS A 232 -18.51 14.52 -19.12
C LYS A 232 -17.06 14.02 -19.17
N ASN A 233 -16.09 14.96 -19.27
CA ASN A 233 -14.67 14.65 -19.38
C ASN A 233 -13.96 14.99 -18.08
N ARG A 234 -14.07 14.09 -17.10
CA ARG A 234 -13.37 14.21 -15.83
C ARG A 234 -11.99 13.57 -15.92
N PRO A 235 -10.95 14.14 -15.30
CA PRO A 235 -9.59 13.61 -15.36
C PRO A 235 -9.45 12.25 -14.64
N MET A 236 -10.40 11.93 -13.74
CA MET A 236 -10.48 10.68 -13.02
C MET A 236 -11.95 10.31 -12.87
N SER A 237 -12.31 9.09 -13.27
CA SER A 237 -13.70 8.60 -13.19
C SER A 237 -13.70 7.08 -13.21
N MET A 238 -14.46 6.47 -12.30
CA MET A 238 -14.66 5.02 -12.20
C MET A 238 -16.10 4.60 -12.53
N ILE A 239 -17.02 5.55 -12.73
CA ILE A 239 -18.47 5.27 -12.86
C ILE A 239 -18.80 4.42 -14.11
N ASN A 240 -18.00 4.53 -15.16
CA ASN A 240 -18.25 3.76 -16.40
C ASN A 240 -17.84 2.29 -16.26
N VAL A 241 -17.03 1.97 -15.27
CA VAL A 241 -16.59 0.62 -14.92
C VAL A 241 -16.79 0.44 -13.40
N PRO A 242 -18.02 0.19 -12.93
CA PRO A 242 -18.36 0.11 -11.50
C PRO A 242 -17.94 -1.25 -10.93
N ASP A 243 -16.65 -1.58 -10.99
CA ASP A 243 -16.12 -2.92 -10.72
C ASP A 243 -15.06 -2.95 -9.61
N TYR A 244 -14.76 -1.80 -9.01
CA TYR A 244 -13.76 -1.63 -7.94
C TYR A 244 -14.35 -1.86 -6.52
N TYR A 245 -15.44 -2.64 -6.44
CA TYR A 245 -16.04 -2.99 -5.15
C TYR A 245 -15.40 -4.22 -4.51
N PHE A 246 -15.69 -4.43 -3.25
CA PHE A 246 -15.24 -5.61 -2.50
C PHE A 246 -15.97 -6.88 -3.00
N LYS A 247 -15.40 -7.54 -4.01
CA LYS A 247 -15.96 -8.76 -4.60
C LYS A 247 -15.90 -9.94 -3.65
N SER A 248 -16.89 -10.79 -3.70
CA SER A 248 -16.91 -12.08 -3.01
C SER A 248 -15.83 -13.03 -3.54
N THR A 249 -15.51 -14.05 -2.75
CA THR A 249 -14.63 -15.15 -3.19
C THR A 249 -15.13 -15.83 -4.47
N ALA A 250 -16.47 -15.97 -4.63
CA ALA A 250 -17.06 -16.60 -5.80
C ALA A 250 -16.88 -15.75 -7.07
N GLU A 251 -17.11 -14.44 -6.97
CA GLU A 251 -16.91 -13.49 -8.07
C GLU A 251 -15.45 -13.44 -8.52
N MET A 252 -14.51 -13.35 -7.57
CA MET A 252 -13.07 -13.34 -7.90
C MET A 252 -12.65 -14.64 -8.60
N LYS A 253 -13.07 -15.81 -8.10
CA LYS A 253 -12.79 -17.08 -8.76
C LYS A 253 -13.40 -17.18 -10.15
N GLY A 254 -14.63 -16.70 -10.31
CA GLY A 254 -15.29 -16.65 -11.61
C GLY A 254 -14.52 -15.79 -12.60
N SER A 255 -14.04 -14.63 -12.15
CA SER A 255 -13.24 -13.71 -12.98
C SER A 255 -11.89 -14.27 -13.42
N PHE A 256 -11.29 -15.17 -12.64
CA PHE A 256 -9.96 -15.76 -12.92
C PHE A 256 -9.99 -17.28 -13.12
N ILE A 257 -11.09 -17.81 -13.67
CA ILE A 257 -11.29 -19.25 -13.87
C ILE A 257 -10.22 -19.89 -14.77
N ASP A 258 -9.65 -19.13 -15.67
CA ASP A 258 -8.60 -19.53 -16.61
C ASP A 258 -7.18 -19.40 -16.03
N ILE A 259 -7.02 -18.75 -14.86
CA ILE A 259 -5.73 -18.54 -14.17
C ILE A 259 -5.94 -18.80 -12.66
N PRO A 260 -6.33 -20.00 -12.23
CA PRO A 260 -6.66 -20.28 -10.83
C PRO A 260 -5.46 -20.10 -9.88
N GLU A 261 -4.24 -20.26 -10.38
CA GLU A 261 -3.02 -20.04 -9.60
C GLU A 261 -2.88 -18.59 -9.11
N ALA A 262 -3.42 -17.60 -9.82
CA ALA A 262 -3.40 -16.21 -9.38
C ALA A 262 -4.29 -15.99 -8.14
N ILE A 263 -5.40 -16.72 -8.04
CA ILE A 263 -6.26 -16.75 -6.84
C ILE A 263 -5.56 -17.49 -5.70
N GLU A 264 -4.95 -18.65 -5.96
CA GLU A 264 -4.21 -19.43 -4.95
C GLU A 264 -3.07 -18.62 -4.35
N ASN A 265 -2.37 -17.84 -5.15
CA ASN A 265 -1.27 -17.01 -4.70
C ASN A 265 -1.71 -15.91 -3.71
N THR A 266 -2.99 -15.49 -3.71
CA THR A 266 -3.49 -14.58 -2.67
C THR A 266 -3.43 -15.21 -1.28
N ILE A 267 -3.73 -16.51 -1.19
CA ILE A 267 -3.64 -17.28 0.05
C ILE A 267 -2.19 -17.48 0.46
N ARG A 268 -1.31 -17.87 -0.48
CA ARG A 268 0.13 -18.06 -0.22
C ARG A 268 0.79 -16.78 0.29
N ILE A 269 0.42 -15.63 -0.26
CA ILE A 269 0.88 -14.32 0.24
C ILE A 269 0.33 -14.07 1.64
N ALA A 270 -0.97 -14.33 1.87
CA ALA A 270 -1.56 -14.17 3.18
C ALA A 270 -0.90 -15.07 4.24
N GLU A 271 -0.50 -16.28 3.90
CA GLU A 271 0.24 -17.20 4.78
C GLU A 271 1.63 -16.66 5.14
N LYS A 272 2.31 -16.01 4.19
CA LYS A 272 3.62 -15.35 4.41
C LYS A 272 3.51 -14.12 5.32
N CYS A 273 2.36 -13.43 5.35
CA CYS A 273 2.16 -12.19 6.11
C CYS A 273 1.72 -12.49 7.54
N ASN A 274 2.62 -12.28 8.50
CA ASN A 274 2.40 -12.55 9.92
C ASN A 274 2.96 -11.41 10.78
N VAL A 275 2.37 -10.21 10.64
CA VAL A 275 2.77 -9.03 11.41
C VAL A 275 2.16 -9.11 12.81
N GLU A 276 3.00 -8.97 13.82
CA GLU A 276 2.58 -8.77 15.21
C GLU A 276 3.14 -7.44 15.70
N ILE A 277 2.26 -6.46 15.88
CA ILE A 277 2.65 -5.13 16.37
C ILE A 277 2.58 -5.16 17.89
N PRO A 278 3.70 -4.92 18.61
CA PRO A 278 3.69 -4.84 20.07
C PRO A 278 2.70 -3.77 20.55
N ASN A 279 1.74 -4.16 21.38
CA ASN A 279 0.70 -3.30 21.89
C ASN A 279 0.55 -3.46 23.41
N GLY A 280 0.02 -2.43 24.10
CA GLY A 280 -0.32 -2.47 25.52
C GLY A 280 0.87 -2.36 26.48
N LYS A 281 2.09 -2.08 26.01
CA LYS A 281 3.24 -1.79 26.88
C LYS A 281 3.59 -0.31 26.84
N TRP A 282 3.65 0.32 28.00
CA TRP A 282 4.13 1.69 28.11
C TRP A 282 5.63 1.73 27.88
N ILE A 283 6.07 2.52 26.89
CA ILE A 283 7.46 2.80 26.62
C ILE A 283 7.72 4.24 27.06
N LEU A 284 8.27 4.39 28.26
CA LEU A 284 8.66 5.71 28.75
C LEU A 284 10.02 6.09 28.17
N PRO A 285 10.18 7.34 27.72
CA PRO A 285 11.47 7.82 27.23
C PRO A 285 12.51 7.78 28.38
N LYS A 286 13.70 7.28 28.05
CA LYS A 286 14.84 7.35 28.97
C LYS A 286 15.56 8.68 28.73
N PHE A 287 15.62 9.51 29.76
CA PHE A 287 16.41 10.73 29.71
C PHE A 287 17.89 10.39 29.84
N PRO A 288 18.76 10.79 28.89
CA PRO A 288 20.20 10.56 28.99
C PRO A 288 20.78 11.50 30.06
N THR A 289 21.29 10.93 31.13
CA THR A 289 22.01 11.67 32.19
C THR A 289 23.50 11.63 31.90
N PRO A 290 24.29 12.67 32.26
CA PRO A 290 25.74 12.63 32.20
C PRO A 290 26.28 11.47 33.04
N GLU A 291 27.31 10.77 32.55
CA GLU A 291 28.03 9.71 33.27
C GLU A 291 27.15 8.58 33.83
N ASN A 292 25.92 8.37 33.25
CA ASN A 292 24.92 7.44 33.76
C ASN A 292 24.46 7.71 35.22
N GLU A 293 24.53 8.95 35.66
CA GLU A 293 24.00 9.39 36.98
C GLU A 293 22.50 9.01 37.06
N PRO A 294 21.99 8.51 38.23
CA PRO A 294 20.58 8.25 38.41
C PRO A 294 19.72 9.48 38.09
N VAL A 295 18.62 9.30 37.32
CA VAL A 295 17.79 10.41 36.82
C VAL A 295 17.29 11.32 37.95
N ASP A 296 16.88 10.75 39.10
CA ASP A 296 16.40 11.53 40.25
C ASP A 296 17.49 12.39 40.86
N GLN A 297 18.74 11.89 40.93
CA GLN A 297 19.87 12.67 41.44
C GLN A 297 20.21 13.81 40.49
N TYR A 298 20.23 13.53 39.18
CA TYR A 298 20.48 14.55 38.17
C TYR A 298 19.39 15.62 38.19
N LEU A 299 18.12 15.24 38.28
CA LEU A 299 17.01 16.18 38.41
C LEU A 299 17.16 17.09 39.63
N ASN A 300 17.44 16.50 40.80
CA ASN A 300 17.67 17.27 42.05
C ASN A 300 18.82 18.27 41.89
N LYS A 301 19.92 17.86 41.26
CA LYS A 301 21.05 18.74 40.96
C LYS A 301 20.63 19.93 40.10
N LEU A 302 19.90 19.67 39.00
CA LEU A 302 19.39 20.73 38.13
C LEU A 302 18.44 21.68 38.85
N VAL A 303 17.58 21.17 39.73
CA VAL A 303 16.67 21.97 40.56
C VAL A 303 17.44 22.88 41.51
N GLU A 304 18.45 22.37 42.23
CA GLU A 304 19.26 23.17 43.14
C GLU A 304 20.09 24.22 42.40
N GLU A 305 20.66 23.90 41.28
CA GLU A 305 21.36 24.88 40.42
C GLU A 305 20.40 26.01 39.97
N ARG A 306 19.17 25.67 39.59
CA ARG A 306 18.18 26.65 39.18
C ARG A 306 17.74 27.55 40.34
N LYS A 307 17.51 26.99 41.54
CA LYS A 307 17.18 27.75 42.73
C LYS A 307 18.27 28.80 43.06
N LYS A 308 19.55 28.41 42.98
CA LYS A 308 20.68 29.34 43.20
C LYS A 308 20.65 30.51 42.18
N ARG A 309 20.36 30.24 40.91
CA ARG A 309 20.25 31.28 39.88
C ARG A 309 19.06 32.23 40.14
N VAL A 310 17.89 31.69 40.56
CA VAL A 310 16.70 32.51 40.83
C VAL A 310 16.95 33.40 42.05
N ASN A 311 17.56 32.88 43.10
CA ASN A 311 17.87 33.64 44.32
C ASN A 311 19.02 34.64 44.16
N SER A 312 19.76 34.63 43.04
CA SER A 312 20.83 35.58 42.74
C SER A 312 20.36 36.80 41.92
N TYR A 313 19.08 36.89 41.57
CA TYR A 313 18.50 38.11 41.01
C TYR A 313 18.14 39.05 42.14
N PRO A 314 18.61 40.35 42.09
CA PRO A 314 18.33 41.34 43.09
C PRO A 314 16.85 41.73 43.18
#